data_55ded59cf0eba9f037df9c087d32901b
#
_entry.id   55ded59cf0eba9f037df9c087d32901b
#
_cell.length_a   1.000
_cell.length_b   1.000
_cell.length_c   1.000
_cell.angle_alpha   90.00
_cell.angle_beta   90.00
_cell.angle_gamma   90.00
#
_symmetry.space_group_name_H-M   'P 1'
#
loop_
_entity.id
_entity.type
_entity.pdbx_description
1 polymer ?
#
loop_
_entity_poly.entity_id
_entity_poly.type
_entity_poly.pdbx_seq_one_letter_code
_entity_poly.pdbx_strand_id
1 'polypeptide(L)' 'MTEFNEGWWNCFCSFANELANVSSSASMVIRNVLDGAGVSKKEITDNLKTQHFDKRVVEELEEYKAKL' A
#
# COMPACT_ATOMS: atom_id res chain seq x y z
N MET A 1 2.49 12.97 -2.94
CA MET A 1 2.27 12.27 -4.23
C MET A 1 1.00 12.79 -4.87
N THR A 2 1.15 13.73 -5.80
CA THR A 2 0.00 14.39 -6.39
C THR A 2 -0.37 13.86 -7.76
N GLU A 3 0.57 13.16 -8.39
CA GLU A 3 0.39 12.72 -9.76
C GLU A 3 0.03 11.24 -9.90
N PHE A 4 0.00 10.52 -8.79
CA PHE A 4 -0.30 9.10 -8.84
C PHE A 4 -1.79 8.88 -9.08
N ASN A 5 -2.04 8.05 -10.01
CA ASN A 5 -3.37 7.75 -10.47
C ASN A 5 -3.72 6.31 -10.11
N GLU A 6 -4.89 5.90 -10.61
CA GLU A 6 -5.36 4.55 -10.37
C GLU A 6 -4.39 3.49 -10.87
N GLY A 7 -3.64 3.80 -11.93
CA GLY A 7 -2.68 2.84 -12.49
C GLY A 7 -1.60 2.47 -11.49
N TRP A 8 -1.03 3.46 -10.80
CA TRP A 8 -0.02 3.20 -9.81
C TRP A 8 -0.58 2.34 -8.66
N TRP A 9 -1.76 2.71 -8.17
CA TRP A 9 -2.37 1.99 -7.07
C TRP A 9 -2.78 0.57 -7.46
N ASN A 10 -3.27 0.38 -8.69
CA ASN A 10 -3.59 -0.95 -9.19
C ASN A 10 -2.34 -1.83 -9.23
N CYS A 11 -1.24 -1.28 -9.73
CA CYS A 11 0.02 -1.99 -9.78
C CYS A 11 0.54 -2.31 -8.39
N PHE A 12 0.49 -1.33 -7.49
CA PHE A 12 0.92 -1.52 -6.11
C PHE A 12 0.08 -2.58 -5.41
N CYS A 13 -1.23 -2.58 -5.65
CA CYS A 13 -2.13 -3.57 -5.06
C CYS A 13 -1.73 -4.99 -5.46
N SER A 14 -1.52 -5.21 -6.74
CA SER A 14 -1.11 -6.53 -7.23
C SER A 14 0.24 -6.93 -6.66
N PHE A 15 1.19 -6.00 -6.66
CA PHE A 15 2.52 -6.25 -6.13
C PHE A 15 2.46 -6.59 -4.65
N ALA A 16 1.76 -5.80 -3.86
CA ALA A 16 1.72 -5.98 -2.41
C ALA A 16 1.01 -7.27 -2.02
N ASN A 17 -0.10 -7.58 -2.70
CA ASN A 17 -0.84 -8.81 -2.42
C ASN A 17 0.02 -10.05 -2.72
N GLU A 18 0.71 -10.03 -3.84
CA GLU A 18 1.58 -11.13 -4.20
C GLU A 18 2.74 -11.26 -3.23
N LEU A 19 3.36 -10.15 -2.89
CA LEU A 19 4.49 -10.14 -1.98
C LEU A 19 4.09 -10.65 -0.60
N ALA A 20 2.93 -10.28 -0.11
CA ALA A 20 2.44 -10.70 1.20
C ALA A 20 2.24 -12.21 1.28
N ASN A 21 2.01 -12.86 0.13
CA ASN A 21 1.79 -14.29 0.10
C ASN A 21 3.08 -15.09 -0.01
N VAL A 22 4.17 -14.48 -0.46
CA VAL A 22 5.40 -15.22 -0.76
C VAL A 22 6.62 -14.76 0.04
N SER A 23 6.55 -13.67 0.76
CA SER A 23 7.72 -13.12 1.45
C SER A 23 7.43 -12.78 2.90
N SER A 24 8.33 -13.22 3.78
CA SER A 24 8.24 -12.84 5.20
C SER A 24 8.67 -11.40 5.43
N SER A 25 9.32 -10.79 4.44
CA SER A 25 9.77 -9.40 4.54
C SER A 25 8.81 -8.42 3.88
N ALA A 26 7.59 -8.86 3.57
CA ALA A 26 6.63 -8.05 2.85
C ALA A 26 6.36 -6.72 3.52
N SER A 27 6.20 -6.71 4.85
CA SER A 27 5.92 -5.47 5.59
C SER A 27 6.97 -4.42 5.34
N MET A 28 8.24 -4.79 5.42
CA MET A 28 9.34 -3.85 5.23
C MET A 28 9.36 -3.32 3.80
N VAL A 29 9.17 -4.19 2.83
CA VAL A 29 9.19 -3.79 1.43
C VAL A 29 8.03 -2.85 1.12
N ILE A 30 6.85 -3.18 1.61
CA ILE A 30 5.67 -2.36 1.40
C ILE A 30 5.87 -0.96 1.98
N ARG A 31 6.40 -0.87 3.20
CA ARG A 31 6.66 0.42 3.82
C ARG A 31 7.68 1.23 3.04
N ASN A 32 8.74 0.58 2.56
CA ASN A 32 9.76 1.27 1.77
C ASN A 32 9.19 1.82 0.48
N VAL A 33 8.32 1.07 -0.18
CA VAL A 33 7.68 1.53 -1.41
C VAL A 33 6.79 2.74 -1.12
N LEU A 34 6.00 2.68 -0.04
CA LEU A 34 5.13 3.78 0.33
C LEU A 34 5.93 5.04 0.68
N ASP A 35 7.05 4.86 1.40
CA ASP A 35 7.91 5.98 1.74
C ASP A 35 8.49 6.62 0.48
N GLY A 36 8.97 5.80 -0.44
CA GLY A 36 9.54 6.30 -1.69
C GLY A 36 8.53 7.01 -2.57
N ALA A 37 7.29 6.57 -2.52
CA ALA A 37 6.22 7.16 -3.32
C ALA A 37 5.66 8.45 -2.71
N GLY A 38 5.83 8.64 -1.40
CA GLY A 38 5.32 9.83 -0.72
C GLY A 38 3.80 9.89 -0.69
N VAL A 39 3.16 8.76 -0.43
CA VAL A 39 1.69 8.71 -0.41
C VAL A 39 1.14 9.48 0.78
N SER A 40 -0.05 10.07 0.61
CA SER A 40 -0.72 10.78 1.67
C SER A 40 -1.70 9.88 2.42
N LYS A 41 -2.08 10.32 3.61
CA LYS A 41 -3.08 9.61 4.41
C LYS A 41 -4.39 9.47 3.63
N LYS A 42 -4.80 10.52 2.93
CA LYS A 42 -6.03 10.52 2.16
C LYS A 42 -5.98 9.50 1.03
N GLU A 43 -4.84 9.42 0.34
CA GLU A 43 -4.69 8.46 -0.74
C GLU A 43 -4.81 7.03 -0.25
N ILE A 44 -4.19 6.74 0.89
CA ILE A 44 -4.29 5.40 1.50
C ILE A 44 -5.74 5.10 1.86
N THR A 45 -6.41 6.05 2.51
CA THR A 45 -7.80 5.86 2.92
C THR A 45 -8.69 5.59 1.72
N ASP A 46 -8.55 6.38 0.67
CA ASP A 46 -9.38 6.24 -0.52
C ASP A 46 -9.15 4.89 -1.20
N ASN A 47 -7.90 4.46 -1.28
CA ASN A 47 -7.58 3.23 -1.99
C ASN A 47 -7.86 1.97 -1.17
N LEU A 48 -7.88 2.07 0.14
CA LEU A 48 -8.33 0.96 0.97
C LEU A 48 -9.80 0.64 0.70
N LYS A 49 -10.57 1.63 0.28
CA LYS A 49 -11.98 1.45 -0.04
C LYS A 49 -12.22 0.90 -1.44
N THR A 50 -11.34 1.22 -2.37
CA THR A 50 -11.58 0.92 -3.79
C THR A 50 -10.78 -0.25 -4.34
N GLN A 51 -9.69 -0.64 -3.66
CA GLN A 51 -8.83 -1.72 -4.12
C GLN A 51 -9.03 -2.95 -3.24
N HIS A 52 -8.76 -4.12 -3.81
CA HIS A 52 -8.87 -5.38 -3.10
C HIS A 52 -7.51 -5.80 -2.54
N PHE A 53 -7.17 -5.26 -1.36
CA PHE A 53 -5.95 -5.65 -0.68
C PHE A 53 -6.18 -6.88 0.21
N ASP A 54 -5.20 -7.77 0.26
CA ASP A 54 -5.19 -8.86 1.22
C ASP A 54 -5.23 -8.29 2.64
N LYS A 55 -5.75 -9.07 3.57
CA LYS A 55 -5.86 -8.65 4.95
C LYS A 55 -4.52 -8.19 5.52
N ARG A 56 -3.44 -8.91 5.23
CA ARG A 56 -2.11 -8.55 5.72
C ARG A 56 -1.65 -7.20 5.17
N VAL A 57 -1.97 -6.94 3.91
CA VAL A 57 -1.62 -5.67 3.29
C VAL A 57 -2.46 -4.55 3.89
N VAL A 58 -3.74 -4.79 4.14
CA VAL A 58 -4.61 -3.81 4.80
C VAL A 58 -4.04 -3.42 6.16
N GLU A 59 -3.59 -4.39 6.93
CA GLU A 59 -3.00 -4.14 8.25
C GLU A 59 -1.76 -3.25 8.13
N GLU A 60 -0.90 -3.53 7.16
CA GLU A 60 0.30 -2.71 6.96
C GLU A 60 -0.04 -1.29 6.53
N LEU A 61 -1.03 -1.14 5.65
CA LEU A 61 -1.45 0.19 5.21
C LEU A 61 -2.06 0.98 6.35
N GLU A 62 -2.85 0.33 7.20
CA GLU A 62 -3.44 1.01 8.35
C GLU A 62 -2.37 1.46 9.33
N GLU A 63 -1.37 0.61 9.60
CA GLU A 63 -0.27 1.00 10.48
C GLU A 63 0.52 2.15 9.91
N TYR A 64 0.81 2.10 8.61
CA TYR A 64 1.54 3.17 7.93
C TYR A 64 0.75 4.48 8.01
N LYS A 65 -0.55 4.40 7.73
CA LYS A 65 -1.42 5.57 7.77
C LYS A 65 -1.43 6.20 9.16
N ALA A 66 -1.43 5.39 10.20
CA ALA A 66 -1.47 5.88 11.57
C ALA A 66 -0.21 6.67 11.95
N LYS A 67 0.89 6.45 11.23
CA LYS A 67 2.15 7.15 11.49
C LYS A 67 2.30 8.42 10.65
N LEU A 68 1.40 8.65 9.73
CA LEU A 68 1.39 9.88 8.96
C LEU A 68 0.66 10.99 9.72
#